data_be93e3a532a2d1a53fc2db97888f6f94
#
_entry.id   be93e3a532a2d1a53fc2db97888f6f94
#
_cell.length_a   1.000
_cell.length_b   1.000
_cell.length_c   1.000
_cell.angle_alpha   90.00
_cell.angle_beta   90.00
_cell.angle_gamma   90.00
#
_symmetry.space_group_name_H-M   'P 1'
#
loop_
_entity.id
_entity.type
_entity.pdbx_description
1 polymer ?
#
loop_
_entity_poly.entity_id
_entity_poly.type
_entity_poly.pdbx_seq_one_letter_code
_entity_poly.pdbx_strand_id
1 'polypeptide(L)'
;MAYDWIVIGGGISGITTAEILTRQGHSVLLLEKNDSLASETSKVFHEWLHTGSLFTLVPDNHLTTRYLLGAMDDLLKFYNQFDRMNLIPTEAGLKVSGDGWFNNDNIHYHYRNRRLNPIWTANVSRSINKVRLIKRHDWLRGRAGGEYTNISTKSFLKEFYSLIIQNRKFVKVSSADLTINSRILISDILNHAKSNGLEIRLNSDVQTVLKEGKKVKIQTGEAEYFCENAVVCSPDLVSRLFKKKLKILYAPIAVVEGVPDETECFVELDYYTKNCINLLTKGGGYGQAGGISIAKKELVDSYMEFVIKEHKKRNPSIKVIDQYVGLKKEMVSDNQERNYLYHINEHEKNIWSLVLGKFTLAFSSAPEFYRQVYKKNPSIFLDKTNDSEHDLRISKTSWQEIVNKGAINGND
;
A
#
# COMPACT_ATOMS: atom_id res chain seq x y z
N MET A 1 10.75 -30.12 14.04
CA MET A 1 9.65 -30.37 13.09
C MET A 1 10.00 -29.71 11.76
N ALA A 2 9.60 -30.25 10.65
CA ALA A 2 9.80 -29.59 9.35
C ALA A 2 8.50 -28.88 9.01
N TYR A 3 8.58 -27.60 8.65
CA TYR A 3 7.45 -26.80 8.20
C TYR A 3 7.13 -27.09 6.73
N ASP A 4 5.86 -26.95 6.33
CA ASP A 4 5.50 -26.96 4.91
C ASP A 4 6.06 -25.71 4.23
N TRP A 5 5.98 -24.57 4.95
CA TRP A 5 6.46 -23.27 4.48
C TRP A 5 7.25 -22.50 5.53
N ILE A 6 8.31 -21.84 5.07
CA ILE A 6 8.93 -20.75 5.81
C ILE A 6 8.77 -19.45 5.00
N VAL A 7 8.14 -18.45 5.60
CA VAL A 7 7.98 -17.10 5.07
C VAL A 7 9.06 -16.20 5.68
N ILE A 8 9.84 -15.51 4.86
CA ILE A 8 10.98 -14.71 5.30
C ILE A 8 10.69 -13.23 5.05
N GLY A 9 10.52 -12.47 6.14
CA GLY A 9 10.19 -11.06 6.17
C GLY A 9 8.79 -10.80 6.70
N GLY A 10 8.70 -10.10 7.83
CA GLY A 10 7.46 -9.77 8.57
C GLY A 10 6.81 -8.45 8.15
N GLY A 11 7.02 -7.98 6.93
CA GLY A 11 6.26 -6.90 6.32
C GLY A 11 4.90 -7.36 5.81
N ILE A 12 4.06 -6.44 5.31
CA ILE A 12 2.69 -6.76 4.84
C ILE A 12 2.67 -7.90 3.82
N SER A 13 3.67 -8.00 2.93
CA SER A 13 3.78 -9.09 1.96
C SER A 13 3.89 -10.46 2.63
N GLY A 14 4.81 -10.59 3.59
CA GLY A 14 5.01 -11.86 4.31
C GLY A 14 3.82 -12.20 5.21
N ILE A 15 3.25 -11.20 5.87
CA ILE A 15 2.08 -11.37 6.75
C ILE A 15 0.88 -11.91 5.98
N THR A 16 0.51 -11.29 4.86
CA THR A 16 -0.62 -11.76 4.04
C THR A 16 -0.34 -13.13 3.40
N THR A 17 0.92 -13.39 3.02
CA THR A 17 1.31 -14.69 2.47
C THR A 17 1.24 -15.79 3.54
N ALA A 18 1.74 -15.54 4.75
CA ALA A 18 1.66 -16.48 5.86
C ALA A 18 0.21 -16.78 6.24
N GLU A 19 -0.65 -15.75 6.27
CA GLU A 19 -2.07 -15.92 6.54
C GLU A 19 -2.77 -16.79 5.50
N ILE A 20 -2.58 -16.52 4.21
CA ILE A 20 -3.16 -17.36 3.15
C ILE A 20 -2.68 -18.81 3.25
N LEU A 21 -1.41 -19.05 3.55
CA LEU A 21 -0.87 -20.40 3.69
C LEU A 21 -1.45 -21.14 4.90
N THR A 22 -1.50 -20.49 6.08
CA THR A 22 -2.08 -21.10 7.29
C THR A 22 -3.57 -21.34 7.15
N ARG A 23 -4.33 -20.43 6.52
CA ARG A 23 -5.75 -20.60 6.17
C ARG A 23 -6.01 -21.86 5.34
N GLN A 24 -5.00 -22.33 4.59
CA GLN A 24 -5.08 -23.56 3.79
C GLN A 24 -4.57 -24.80 4.54
N GLY A 25 -4.30 -24.68 5.85
CA GLY A 25 -3.88 -25.79 6.70
C GLY A 25 -2.39 -26.15 6.60
N HIS A 26 -1.56 -25.30 5.98
CA HIS A 26 -0.12 -25.51 5.96
C HIS A 26 0.52 -25.13 7.30
N SER A 27 1.51 -25.90 7.74
CA SER A 27 2.38 -25.53 8.85
C SER A 27 3.37 -24.44 8.39
N VAL A 28 3.26 -23.24 8.99
CA VAL A 28 4.01 -22.05 8.55
C VAL A 28 4.83 -21.45 9.68
N LEU A 29 6.11 -21.17 9.40
CA LEU A 29 6.98 -20.34 10.23
C LEU A 29 7.26 -19.02 9.51
N LEU A 30 7.05 -17.89 10.19
CA LEU A 30 7.45 -16.57 9.73
C LEU A 30 8.71 -16.12 10.46
N LEU A 31 9.75 -15.79 9.71
CA LEU A 31 11.02 -15.26 10.21
C LEU A 31 11.11 -13.76 9.92
N GLU A 32 11.35 -12.96 10.96
CA GLU A 32 11.58 -11.51 10.86
C GLU A 32 12.90 -11.14 11.54
N LYS A 33 13.71 -10.33 10.86
CA LYS A 33 15.03 -9.91 11.36
C LYS A 33 14.98 -8.94 12.54
N ASN A 34 13.90 -8.12 12.61
CA ASN A 34 13.71 -7.14 13.65
C ASN A 34 12.97 -7.73 14.87
N ASP A 35 12.91 -6.98 15.96
CA ASP A 35 12.19 -7.30 17.18
C ASP A 35 10.67 -7.15 17.09
N SER A 36 10.19 -6.65 15.95
CA SER A 36 8.77 -6.39 15.70
C SER A 36 8.40 -6.52 14.22
N LEU A 37 7.15 -6.91 13.98
CA LEU A 37 6.59 -7.05 12.63
C LEU A 37 6.22 -5.69 12.04
N ALA A 38 6.16 -5.62 10.71
CA ALA A 38 5.81 -4.42 9.95
C ALA A 38 6.67 -3.19 10.28
N SER A 39 7.91 -3.38 10.70
CA SER A 39 8.83 -2.36 11.22
C SER A 39 9.61 -1.60 10.15
N GLU A 40 9.60 -2.07 8.91
CA GLU A 40 10.31 -1.46 7.77
C GLU A 40 9.34 -0.65 6.88
N THR A 41 9.33 -0.92 5.59
CA THR A 41 8.49 -0.22 4.58
C THR A 41 7.00 -0.15 4.96
N SER A 42 6.47 -1.16 5.64
CA SER A 42 5.06 -1.20 6.08
C SER A 42 4.72 -0.22 7.22
N LYS A 43 5.73 0.43 7.81
CA LYS A 43 5.59 1.40 8.90
C LYS A 43 5.64 2.85 8.44
N VAL A 44 6.35 3.13 7.33
CA VAL A 44 6.85 4.47 7.00
C VAL A 44 6.02 5.22 5.95
N PHE A 45 4.95 4.64 5.40
CA PHE A 45 4.16 5.29 4.35
C PHE A 45 2.82 5.85 4.86
N HIS A 46 2.08 6.52 3.95
CA HIS A 46 0.89 7.32 4.27
C HIS A 46 -0.36 6.50 4.66
N GLU A 47 -0.31 5.16 4.63
CA GLU A 47 -1.49 4.31 4.85
C GLU A 47 -2.61 4.61 3.83
N TRP A 48 -2.28 4.45 2.57
CA TRP A 48 -3.12 4.83 1.45
C TRP A 48 -3.54 3.59 0.63
N LEU A 49 -4.86 3.36 0.54
CA LEU A 49 -5.44 2.37 -0.36
C LEU A 49 -5.53 2.94 -1.77
N HIS A 50 -4.68 2.49 -2.65
CA HIS A 50 -4.71 2.87 -4.05
C HIS A 50 -5.67 1.99 -4.84
N THR A 51 -6.74 2.57 -5.37
CA THR A 51 -7.69 1.87 -6.25
C THR A 51 -7.32 1.94 -7.73
N GLY A 52 -6.24 2.64 -8.06
CA GLY A 52 -5.72 2.74 -9.43
C GLY A 52 -5.92 4.09 -10.11
N SER A 53 -6.71 5.01 -9.57
CA SER A 53 -7.01 6.31 -10.16
C SER A 53 -5.77 7.10 -10.57
N LEU A 54 -4.83 7.26 -9.66
CA LEU A 54 -3.60 8.00 -9.87
C LEU A 54 -2.77 7.41 -11.03
N PHE A 55 -2.80 6.10 -11.18
CA PHE A 55 -1.94 5.36 -12.10
C PHE A 55 -2.49 5.26 -13.53
N THR A 56 -3.67 5.81 -13.79
CA THR A 56 -4.20 5.92 -15.17
C THR A 56 -3.34 6.82 -16.05
N LEU A 57 -2.48 7.65 -15.46
CA LEU A 57 -1.55 8.53 -16.15
C LEU A 57 -0.16 7.92 -16.36
N VAL A 58 0.11 6.76 -15.78
CA VAL A 58 1.39 6.06 -15.97
C VAL A 58 1.42 5.45 -17.38
N PRO A 59 2.49 5.66 -18.16
CA PRO A 59 2.59 5.17 -19.55
C PRO A 59 3.00 3.70 -19.59
N ASP A 60 2.26 2.83 -18.90
CA ASP A 60 2.47 1.39 -18.82
C ASP A 60 1.30 0.58 -19.39
N ASN A 61 0.56 1.16 -20.31
CA ASN A 61 -0.64 0.57 -20.90
C ASN A 61 -1.67 0.13 -19.86
N HIS A 62 -1.82 0.92 -18.79
CA HIS A 62 -2.71 0.67 -17.64
C HIS A 62 -2.41 -0.61 -16.85
N LEU A 63 -1.21 -1.15 -16.99
CA LEU A 63 -0.83 -2.37 -16.28
C LEU A 63 -0.92 -2.16 -14.76
N THR A 64 -0.32 -1.09 -14.23
CA THR A 64 -0.40 -0.73 -12.81
C THR A 64 -1.85 -0.57 -12.35
N THR A 65 -2.69 0.13 -13.13
CA THR A 65 -4.11 0.31 -12.80
C THR A 65 -4.84 -1.02 -12.71
N ARG A 66 -4.61 -1.95 -13.65
CA ARG A 66 -5.24 -3.28 -13.64
C ARG A 66 -4.84 -4.11 -12.43
N TYR A 67 -3.58 -4.04 -12.01
CA TYR A 67 -3.11 -4.74 -10.82
C TYR A 67 -3.76 -4.19 -9.54
N LEU A 68 -3.90 -2.87 -9.44
CA LEU A 68 -4.55 -2.24 -8.28
C LEU A 68 -6.05 -2.54 -8.24
N LEU A 69 -6.74 -2.52 -9.38
CA LEU A 69 -8.15 -2.94 -9.46
C LEU A 69 -8.32 -4.41 -9.10
N GLY A 70 -7.44 -5.29 -9.60
CA GLY A 70 -7.44 -6.71 -9.22
C GLY A 70 -7.19 -6.92 -7.74
N ALA A 71 -6.33 -6.08 -7.12
CA ALA A 71 -6.12 -6.13 -5.68
C ALA A 71 -7.38 -5.75 -4.88
N MET A 72 -8.20 -4.83 -5.40
CA MET A 72 -9.50 -4.52 -4.80
C MET A 72 -10.50 -5.67 -4.94
N ASP A 73 -10.55 -6.34 -6.10
CA ASP A 73 -11.38 -7.52 -6.29
C ASP A 73 -10.99 -8.65 -5.32
N ASP A 74 -9.68 -8.90 -5.19
CA ASP A 74 -9.17 -9.92 -4.28
C ASP A 74 -9.37 -9.52 -2.80
N LEU A 75 -9.25 -8.23 -2.44
CA LEU A 75 -9.60 -7.73 -1.11
C LEU A 75 -11.06 -8.07 -0.77
N LEU A 76 -11.99 -7.71 -1.65
CA LEU A 76 -13.41 -7.96 -1.46
C LEU A 76 -13.78 -9.45 -1.50
N LYS A 77 -12.98 -10.28 -2.16
CA LYS A 77 -13.21 -11.71 -2.28
C LYS A 77 -12.63 -12.51 -1.12
N PHE A 78 -11.39 -12.26 -0.73
CA PHE A 78 -10.64 -13.11 0.20
C PHE A 78 -10.55 -12.58 1.63
N TYR A 79 -10.92 -11.30 1.85
CA TYR A 79 -10.79 -10.66 3.15
C TYR A 79 -12.09 -10.07 3.70
N ASN A 80 -13.21 -10.23 2.99
CA ASN A 80 -14.50 -9.67 3.38
C ASN A 80 -15.13 -10.29 4.64
N GLN A 81 -14.59 -11.41 5.12
CA GLN A 81 -15.07 -12.08 6.32
C GLN A 81 -14.34 -11.67 7.60
N PHE A 82 -13.32 -10.83 7.50
CA PHE A 82 -12.70 -10.25 8.70
C PHE A 82 -13.67 -9.24 9.33
N ASP A 83 -13.91 -9.35 10.63
CA ASP A 83 -14.94 -8.55 11.33
C ASP A 83 -14.72 -7.03 11.19
N ARG A 84 -13.44 -6.59 11.21
CA ARG A 84 -13.09 -5.18 11.05
C ARG A 84 -12.81 -4.76 9.61
N MET A 85 -13.02 -5.64 8.63
CA MET A 85 -12.98 -5.28 7.21
C MET A 85 -14.28 -4.57 6.85
N ASN A 86 -14.30 -3.27 7.07
CA ASN A 86 -15.49 -2.42 7.02
C ASN A 86 -15.82 -1.83 5.64
N LEU A 87 -15.23 -2.36 4.57
CA LEU A 87 -15.50 -1.95 3.19
C LEU A 87 -16.51 -2.90 2.56
N ILE A 88 -17.73 -2.40 2.34
CA ILE A 88 -18.87 -3.20 1.90
C ILE A 88 -19.23 -2.84 0.47
N PRO A 89 -19.26 -3.80 -0.47
CA PRO A 89 -19.86 -3.58 -1.79
C PRO A 89 -21.37 -3.43 -1.67
N THR A 90 -21.92 -2.42 -2.35
CA THR A 90 -23.37 -2.16 -2.44
C THR A 90 -23.74 -1.94 -3.90
N GLU A 91 -25.04 -1.88 -4.19
CA GLU A 91 -25.51 -1.49 -5.53
C GLU A 91 -25.02 -0.09 -5.93
N ALA A 92 -24.81 0.79 -4.95
CA ALA A 92 -24.26 2.11 -5.14
C ALA A 92 -22.73 2.16 -5.12
N GLY A 93 -22.03 1.02 -5.03
CA GLY A 93 -20.57 0.86 -4.98
C GLY A 93 -20.04 0.56 -3.58
N LEU A 94 -18.82 0.99 -3.26
CA LEU A 94 -18.20 0.71 -1.97
C LEU A 94 -18.69 1.68 -0.89
N LYS A 95 -19.06 1.15 0.26
CA LYS A 95 -19.39 1.91 1.47
C LYS A 95 -18.44 1.50 2.59
N VAL A 96 -17.94 2.47 3.34
CA VAL A 96 -17.22 2.22 4.60
C VAL A 96 -18.25 2.26 5.73
N SER A 97 -18.28 1.25 6.58
CA SER A 97 -19.26 1.09 7.66
C SER A 97 -18.56 0.96 9.01
N GLY A 98 -18.73 1.96 9.87
CA GLY A 98 -18.12 1.97 11.20
C GLY A 98 -16.59 2.06 11.18
N ASP A 99 -15.99 1.78 12.32
CA ASP A 99 -14.55 1.76 12.49
C ASP A 99 -13.95 0.42 12.03
N GLY A 100 -12.79 0.46 11.43
CA GLY A 100 -12.15 -0.75 10.93
C GLY A 100 -10.89 -0.49 10.11
N TRP A 101 -10.66 -1.30 9.10
CA TRP A 101 -9.48 -1.23 8.25
C TRP A 101 -9.40 0.05 7.43
N PHE A 102 -10.56 0.64 7.08
CA PHE A 102 -10.64 1.80 6.20
C PHE A 102 -11.37 2.94 6.89
N ASN A 103 -10.89 4.16 6.66
CA ASN A 103 -11.57 5.36 7.10
C ASN A 103 -12.61 5.78 6.05
N ASN A 104 -13.72 6.37 6.52
CA ASN A 104 -14.75 6.89 5.63
C ASN A 104 -14.35 8.26 5.07
N ASP A 105 -13.22 8.30 4.41
CA ASP A 105 -12.70 9.46 3.70
C ASP A 105 -12.61 9.21 2.19
N ASN A 106 -12.38 10.27 1.43
CA ASN A 106 -12.06 10.19 0.02
C ASN A 106 -10.79 11.00 -0.23
N ILE A 107 -9.89 10.46 -1.02
CA ILE A 107 -8.70 11.19 -1.42
C ILE A 107 -9.00 11.91 -2.73
N HIS A 108 -8.93 13.24 -2.71
CA HIS A 108 -9.21 14.07 -3.86
C HIS A 108 -7.95 14.35 -4.66
N TYR A 109 -8.04 14.28 -5.98
CA TYR A 109 -6.97 14.66 -6.88
C TYR A 109 -7.18 16.06 -7.41
N HIS A 110 -6.21 16.94 -7.18
CA HIS A 110 -6.18 18.31 -7.69
C HIS A 110 -5.18 18.39 -8.83
N TYR A 111 -5.66 18.45 -10.07
CA TYR A 111 -4.79 18.61 -11.24
C TYR A 111 -4.60 20.08 -11.53
N ARG A 112 -3.34 20.54 -11.55
CA ARG A 112 -3.04 21.94 -11.82
C ARG A 112 -3.36 22.30 -13.25
N ASN A 113 -4.14 23.37 -13.42
CA ASN A 113 -4.46 23.92 -14.72
C ASN A 113 -3.27 24.75 -15.23
N ARG A 114 -2.56 24.23 -16.22
CA ARG A 114 -1.58 24.98 -17.00
C ARG A 114 -1.99 24.89 -18.47
N ARG A 115 -2.68 25.94 -18.93
CA ARG A 115 -3.08 26.15 -20.33
C ARG A 115 -3.00 24.90 -21.23
N LEU A 116 -4.12 24.20 -21.28
CA LEU A 116 -4.66 23.49 -22.43
C LEU A 116 -4.30 22.03 -22.72
N ASN A 117 -3.14 21.44 -22.62
CA ASN A 117 -3.00 20.21 -23.37
C ASN A 117 -2.79 18.88 -22.62
N PRO A 118 -1.90 18.71 -21.64
CA PRO A 118 -1.70 17.38 -21.07
C PRO A 118 -2.83 16.94 -20.15
N ILE A 119 -3.46 17.88 -19.43
CA ILE A 119 -4.60 17.56 -18.54
C ILE A 119 -5.81 17.11 -19.38
N TRP A 120 -6.05 17.72 -20.50
CA TRP A 120 -7.08 17.31 -21.43
C TRP A 120 -6.83 15.91 -21.99
N THR A 121 -5.68 15.65 -22.58
CA THR A 121 -5.33 14.34 -23.14
C THR A 121 -5.34 13.25 -22.08
N ALA A 122 -4.79 13.52 -20.90
CA ALA A 122 -4.79 12.61 -19.78
C ALA A 122 -6.21 12.29 -19.28
N ASN A 123 -7.09 13.29 -19.18
CA ASN A 123 -8.46 13.08 -18.73
C ASN A 123 -9.36 12.45 -19.79
N VAL A 124 -9.17 12.73 -21.05
CA VAL A 124 -9.86 12.02 -22.16
C VAL A 124 -9.44 10.55 -22.18
N SER A 125 -8.15 10.28 -22.15
CA SER A 125 -7.63 8.90 -22.03
C SER A 125 -8.15 8.20 -20.80
N ARG A 126 -8.15 8.89 -19.67
CA ARG A 126 -8.69 8.45 -18.40
C ARG A 126 -10.18 8.14 -18.47
N SER A 127 -10.99 8.99 -19.11
CA SER A 127 -12.42 8.78 -19.28
C SER A 127 -12.73 7.59 -20.20
N ILE A 128 -11.98 7.40 -21.28
CA ILE A 128 -12.12 6.25 -22.17
C ILE A 128 -11.79 4.94 -21.46
N ASN A 129 -10.69 4.91 -20.73
CA ASN A 129 -10.26 3.72 -20.01
C ASN A 129 -11.17 3.37 -18.84
N LYS A 130 -11.73 4.38 -18.22
CA LYS A 130 -12.72 4.29 -17.17
C LYS A 130 -13.96 3.50 -17.59
N VAL A 131 -14.54 3.81 -18.72
CA VAL A 131 -15.69 3.05 -19.27
C VAL A 131 -15.34 1.57 -19.46
N ARG A 132 -14.11 1.27 -19.86
CA ARG A 132 -13.64 -0.12 -20.02
C ARG A 132 -13.42 -0.83 -18.68
N LEU A 133 -12.97 -0.11 -17.65
CA LEU A 133 -12.71 -0.65 -16.32
C LEU A 133 -14.00 -0.84 -15.53
N ILE A 134 -14.95 0.11 -15.58
CA ILE A 134 -16.25 0.01 -14.90
C ILE A 134 -17.03 -1.23 -15.35
N LYS A 135 -16.91 -1.64 -16.60
CA LYS A 135 -17.55 -2.87 -17.09
C LYS A 135 -17.02 -4.15 -16.45
N ARG A 136 -15.83 -4.10 -15.84
CA ARG A 136 -15.18 -5.26 -15.21
C ARG A 136 -15.32 -5.31 -13.70
N HIS A 137 -15.52 -4.15 -13.07
CA HIS A 137 -15.46 -4.01 -11.61
C HIS A 137 -16.72 -3.35 -11.09
N ASP A 138 -17.70 -4.16 -10.70
CA ASP A 138 -19.01 -3.68 -10.25
C ASP A 138 -18.91 -2.73 -9.05
N TRP A 139 -17.95 -2.95 -8.15
CA TRP A 139 -17.72 -2.09 -7.00
C TRP A 139 -17.32 -0.65 -7.36
N LEU A 140 -16.85 -0.40 -8.59
CA LEU A 140 -16.56 0.96 -9.07
C LEU A 140 -17.83 1.74 -9.43
N ARG A 141 -18.95 1.09 -9.69
CA ARG A 141 -20.12 1.74 -10.29
C ARG A 141 -20.71 2.85 -9.44
N GLY A 142 -20.84 2.63 -8.15
CA GLY A 142 -21.51 3.62 -7.31
C GLY A 142 -20.57 4.58 -6.62
N ARG A 143 -19.52 4.06 -5.98
CA ARG A 143 -18.62 4.88 -5.19
C ARG A 143 -17.99 6.01 -5.97
N ALA A 144 -17.83 5.77 -7.18
CA ALA A 144 -17.29 6.74 -8.04
C ALA A 144 -18.32 7.76 -8.51
N GLY A 145 -19.47 7.79 -7.84
CA GLY A 145 -20.55 8.68 -8.27
C GLY A 145 -20.06 9.99 -8.78
N GLY A 146 -19.14 10.57 -8.07
CA GLY A 146 -18.46 11.75 -8.56
C GLY A 146 -17.42 11.46 -9.61
N GLU A 147 -16.67 10.36 -9.51
CA GLU A 147 -15.42 10.24 -10.23
C GLU A 147 -15.36 9.14 -11.27
N TYR A 148 -15.79 7.96 -10.92
CA TYR A 148 -15.67 6.84 -11.83
C TYR A 148 -16.92 6.61 -12.65
N THR A 149 -18.08 7.06 -12.21
CA THR A 149 -19.34 6.89 -12.92
C THR A 149 -19.84 8.15 -13.62
N ASN A 150 -19.60 9.33 -13.05
CA ASN A 150 -20.20 10.59 -13.51
C ASN A 150 -19.29 11.43 -14.40
N ILE A 151 -18.02 11.11 -14.54
CA ILE A 151 -17.23 11.81 -15.56
C ILE A 151 -17.48 11.15 -16.93
N SER A 152 -18.60 11.39 -17.50
CA SER A 152 -18.73 11.31 -18.95
C SER A 152 -17.81 12.33 -19.59
N THR A 153 -17.42 12.10 -20.85
CA THR A 153 -16.69 13.12 -21.66
C THR A 153 -17.41 14.47 -21.59
N LYS A 154 -18.74 14.45 -21.51
CA LYS A 154 -19.59 15.64 -21.40
C LYS A 154 -19.43 16.35 -20.05
N SER A 155 -19.38 15.64 -18.94
CA SER A 155 -19.14 16.23 -17.60
C SER A 155 -17.73 16.79 -17.50
N PHE A 156 -16.76 16.12 -18.07
CA PHE A 156 -15.39 16.59 -18.15
C PHE A 156 -15.28 17.88 -18.99
N LEU A 157 -15.92 17.93 -20.16
CA LEU A 157 -15.98 19.13 -20.99
C LEU A 157 -16.62 20.29 -20.25
N LYS A 158 -17.68 20.04 -19.50
CA LYS A 158 -18.36 21.05 -18.66
C LYS A 158 -17.44 21.57 -17.54
N GLU A 159 -16.73 20.69 -16.85
CA GLU A 159 -15.74 21.05 -15.84
C GLU A 159 -14.57 21.83 -16.44
N PHE A 160 -14.07 21.40 -17.58
CA PHE A 160 -13.01 22.08 -18.30
C PHE A 160 -13.42 23.48 -18.79
N TYR A 161 -14.65 23.61 -19.31
CA TYR A 161 -15.22 24.90 -19.68
C TYR A 161 -15.38 25.82 -18.46
N SER A 162 -15.88 25.28 -17.36
CA SER A 162 -15.99 25.98 -16.07
C SER A 162 -14.63 26.44 -15.54
N LEU A 163 -13.59 25.66 -15.73
CA LEU A 163 -12.21 26.00 -15.38
C LEU A 163 -11.68 27.20 -16.15
N ILE A 164 -11.88 27.20 -17.47
CA ILE A 164 -11.44 28.31 -18.35
C ILE A 164 -12.18 29.58 -18.00
N ILE A 165 -13.51 29.50 -17.88
CA ILE A 165 -14.39 30.66 -17.60
C ILE A 165 -14.18 31.19 -16.19
N GLN A 166 -14.01 30.31 -15.18
CA GLN A 166 -13.86 30.68 -13.78
C GLN A 166 -12.40 30.90 -13.34
N ASN A 167 -11.45 30.82 -14.26
CA ASN A 167 -10.00 30.94 -14.00
C ASN A 167 -9.50 30.12 -12.81
N ARG A 168 -10.04 28.92 -12.65
CA ARG A 168 -9.65 28.00 -11.55
C ARG A 168 -8.22 27.50 -11.74
N LYS A 169 -7.47 27.46 -10.62
CA LYS A 169 -6.08 26.96 -10.62
C LYS A 169 -6.00 25.44 -10.76
N PHE A 170 -7.06 24.73 -10.32
CA PHE A 170 -7.07 23.27 -10.26
C PHE A 170 -8.40 22.68 -10.71
N VAL A 171 -8.32 21.48 -11.29
CA VAL A 171 -9.45 20.55 -11.44
C VAL A 171 -9.45 19.63 -10.24
N LYS A 172 -10.48 19.66 -9.42
CA LYS A 172 -10.69 18.71 -8.34
C LYS A 172 -11.43 17.47 -8.87
N VAL A 173 -10.90 16.31 -8.59
CA VAL A 173 -11.49 15.01 -8.97
C VAL A 173 -11.52 14.13 -7.71
N SER A 174 -12.71 13.71 -7.29
CA SER A 174 -12.84 12.76 -6.18
C SER A 174 -12.40 11.37 -6.61
N SER A 175 -11.66 10.66 -5.77
CA SER A 175 -11.20 9.30 -6.07
C SER A 175 -11.93 8.25 -5.22
N ALA A 176 -11.82 6.98 -5.61
CA ALA A 176 -12.24 5.87 -4.77
C ALA A 176 -11.16 5.46 -3.76
N ASP A 177 -10.01 6.13 -3.77
CA ASP A 177 -8.92 5.87 -2.83
C ASP A 177 -9.33 6.29 -1.41
N LEU A 178 -8.84 5.56 -0.41
CA LEU A 178 -9.15 5.75 1.00
C LEU A 178 -7.87 5.73 1.83
N THR A 179 -7.92 6.24 3.06
CA THR A 179 -6.89 5.92 4.04
C THR A 179 -7.16 4.59 4.74
N ILE A 180 -6.09 3.95 5.18
CA ILE A 180 -6.10 2.63 5.81
C ILE A 180 -5.65 2.77 7.26
N ASN A 181 -6.31 2.07 8.17
CA ASN A 181 -5.81 1.81 9.51
C ASN A 181 -4.91 0.57 9.48
N SER A 182 -3.68 0.75 9.00
CA SER A 182 -2.79 -0.37 8.69
C SER A 182 -2.48 -1.26 9.88
N ARG A 183 -2.47 -0.71 11.10
CA ARG A 183 -2.20 -1.48 12.33
C ARG A 183 -3.37 -2.40 12.69
N ILE A 184 -4.61 -1.92 12.55
CA ILE A 184 -5.81 -2.73 12.74
C ILE A 184 -5.82 -3.88 11.73
N LEU A 185 -5.64 -3.56 10.45
CA LEU A 185 -5.59 -4.54 9.36
C LEU A 185 -4.52 -5.61 9.59
N ILE A 186 -3.28 -5.20 9.92
CA ILE A 186 -2.17 -6.13 10.15
C ILE A 186 -2.45 -7.00 11.37
N SER A 187 -3.00 -6.42 12.44
CA SER A 187 -3.36 -7.16 13.65
C SER A 187 -4.38 -8.25 13.36
N ASP A 188 -5.45 -7.94 12.62
CA ASP A 188 -6.49 -8.92 12.28
C ASP A 188 -5.97 -10.08 11.44
N ILE A 189 -5.19 -9.76 10.40
CA ILE A 189 -4.58 -10.78 9.55
C ILE A 189 -3.64 -11.69 10.35
N LEU A 190 -2.82 -11.10 11.22
CA LEU A 190 -1.90 -11.88 12.07
C LEU A 190 -2.63 -12.71 13.12
N ASN A 191 -3.67 -12.16 13.78
CA ASN A 191 -4.47 -12.91 14.74
C ASN A 191 -5.12 -14.13 14.07
N HIS A 192 -5.70 -13.96 12.90
CA HIS A 192 -6.24 -15.07 12.13
C HIS A 192 -5.17 -16.11 11.78
N ALA A 193 -4.00 -15.67 11.29
CA ALA A 193 -2.90 -16.58 10.98
C ALA A 193 -2.39 -17.34 12.22
N LYS A 194 -2.27 -16.66 13.37
CA LYS A 194 -1.87 -17.26 14.65
C LYS A 194 -2.88 -18.30 15.13
N SER A 195 -4.18 -18.00 15.04
CA SER A 195 -5.24 -18.94 15.38
C SER A 195 -5.23 -20.19 14.50
N ASN A 196 -4.68 -20.08 13.27
CA ASN A 196 -4.46 -21.19 12.34
C ASN A 196 -3.05 -21.79 12.43
N GLY A 197 -2.33 -21.56 13.54
CA GLY A 197 -1.06 -22.23 13.83
C GLY A 197 0.20 -21.54 13.26
N LEU A 198 0.13 -20.28 12.84
CA LEU A 198 1.35 -19.55 12.45
C LEU A 198 2.34 -19.47 13.60
N GLU A 199 3.55 -19.95 13.39
CA GLU A 199 4.70 -19.65 14.26
C GLU A 199 5.43 -18.41 13.78
N ILE A 200 5.91 -17.58 14.73
CA ILE A 200 6.66 -16.36 14.43
C ILE A 200 7.97 -16.37 15.22
N ARG A 201 9.07 -16.07 14.55
CA ARG A 201 10.39 -15.85 15.17
C ARG A 201 10.88 -14.47 14.76
N LEU A 202 10.97 -13.58 15.72
CA LEU A 202 11.59 -12.27 15.62
C LEU A 202 13.10 -12.38 15.85
N ASN A 203 13.85 -11.32 15.56
CA ASN A 203 15.30 -11.27 15.65
C ASN A 203 16.00 -12.41 14.88
N SER A 204 15.40 -12.83 13.77
CA SER A 204 15.85 -13.95 12.94
C SER A 204 16.32 -13.44 11.57
N ASP A 205 17.53 -12.88 11.52
CA ASP A 205 18.11 -12.38 10.27
C ASP A 205 18.62 -13.54 9.39
N VAL A 206 17.88 -13.83 8.33
CA VAL A 206 18.19 -14.89 7.39
C VAL A 206 19.41 -14.54 6.54
N GLN A 207 20.43 -15.38 6.57
CA GLN A 207 21.67 -15.23 5.83
C GLN A 207 21.63 -15.98 4.50
N THR A 208 21.15 -17.24 4.52
CA THR A 208 21.11 -18.11 3.34
C THR A 208 19.78 -18.84 3.23
N VAL A 209 19.41 -19.16 1.99
CA VAL A 209 18.28 -20.01 1.63
C VAL A 209 18.79 -20.95 0.54
N LEU A 210 18.89 -22.22 0.82
CA LEU A 210 19.54 -23.21 -0.05
C LEU A 210 18.70 -24.47 -0.18
N LYS A 211 18.74 -25.08 -1.35
CA LYS A 211 18.17 -26.40 -1.55
C LYS A 211 19.10 -27.47 -0.96
N GLU A 212 18.57 -28.35 -0.12
CA GLU A 212 19.27 -29.47 0.46
C GLU A 212 18.46 -30.77 0.27
N GLY A 213 18.77 -31.51 -0.76
CA GLY A 213 18.01 -32.68 -1.17
C GLY A 213 16.56 -32.32 -1.55
N LYS A 214 15.58 -32.86 -0.82
CA LYS A 214 14.16 -32.59 -1.03
C LYS A 214 13.66 -31.35 -0.23
N LYS A 215 14.44 -30.86 0.75
CA LYS A 215 14.07 -29.77 1.64
C LYS A 215 14.77 -28.48 1.25
N VAL A 216 14.29 -27.39 1.81
CA VAL A 216 14.95 -26.09 1.81
C VAL A 216 15.53 -25.86 3.19
N LYS A 217 16.82 -25.55 3.25
CA LYS A 217 17.56 -25.14 4.45
C LYS A 217 17.63 -23.62 4.49
N ILE A 218 17.25 -23.06 5.62
CA ILE A 218 17.33 -21.62 5.91
C ILE A 218 18.25 -21.43 7.09
N GLN A 219 19.26 -20.58 6.94
CA GLN A 219 20.23 -20.30 7.97
C GLN A 219 20.12 -18.85 8.43
N THR A 220 19.99 -18.65 9.72
CA THR A 220 20.16 -17.36 10.40
C THR A 220 21.52 -17.32 11.10
N GLY A 221 21.86 -16.19 11.75
CA GLY A 221 23.09 -16.12 12.55
C GLY A 221 23.12 -17.10 13.75
N GLU A 222 21.95 -17.53 14.23
CA GLU A 222 21.82 -18.29 15.48
C GLU A 222 21.23 -19.72 15.30
N ALA A 223 20.49 -19.96 14.19
CA ALA A 223 19.76 -21.20 14.01
C ALA A 223 19.65 -21.64 12.54
N GLU A 224 19.37 -22.93 12.36
CA GLU A 224 19.03 -23.53 11.09
C GLU A 224 17.60 -24.04 11.12
N TYR A 225 16.87 -23.81 10.02
CA TYR A 225 15.49 -24.25 9.84
C TYR A 225 15.36 -25.06 8.56
N PHE A 226 14.44 -26.02 8.57
CA PHE A 226 14.14 -26.86 7.41
C PHE A 226 12.66 -26.82 7.08
N CYS A 227 12.34 -26.70 5.80
CA CYS A 227 10.98 -26.72 5.29
C CYS A 227 10.90 -27.44 3.94
N GLU A 228 9.66 -27.66 3.48
CA GLU A 228 9.45 -28.14 2.11
C GLU A 228 9.62 -27.00 1.11
N ASN A 229 9.11 -25.82 1.45
CA ASN A 229 9.08 -24.64 0.59
C ASN A 229 9.46 -23.37 1.37
N ALA A 230 10.10 -22.43 0.71
CA ALA A 230 10.41 -21.11 1.26
C ALA A 230 9.95 -19.99 0.33
N VAL A 231 9.48 -18.87 0.93
CA VAL A 231 9.17 -17.65 0.19
C VAL A 231 9.83 -16.44 0.85
N VAL A 232 10.64 -15.72 0.08
CA VAL A 232 11.35 -14.51 0.53
C VAL A 232 10.52 -13.29 0.18
N CYS A 233 10.03 -12.59 1.22
CA CYS A 233 9.19 -11.39 1.12
C CYS A 233 9.95 -10.08 1.43
N SER A 234 11.26 -10.15 1.63
CA SER A 234 12.14 -9.01 1.86
C SER A 234 12.84 -8.58 0.58
N PRO A 235 12.60 -7.36 0.05
CA PRO A 235 13.25 -6.90 -1.18
C PRO A 235 14.79 -6.91 -1.11
N ASP A 236 15.37 -6.52 0.04
CA ASP A 236 16.82 -6.53 0.23
C ASP A 236 17.38 -7.94 0.16
N LEU A 237 16.72 -8.88 0.82
CA LEU A 237 17.14 -10.27 0.81
C LEU A 237 16.99 -10.91 -0.58
N VAL A 238 15.90 -10.61 -1.30
CA VAL A 238 15.70 -11.04 -2.69
C VAL A 238 16.82 -10.51 -3.59
N SER A 239 17.18 -9.23 -3.43
CA SER A 239 18.29 -8.64 -4.18
C SER A 239 19.62 -9.34 -3.87
N ARG A 240 19.91 -9.60 -2.60
CA ARG A 240 21.15 -10.22 -2.14
C ARG A 240 21.28 -11.69 -2.59
N LEU A 241 20.24 -12.51 -2.34
CA LEU A 241 20.28 -13.94 -2.61
C LEU A 241 20.17 -14.26 -4.11
N PHE A 242 19.32 -13.55 -4.84
CA PHE A 242 18.98 -13.88 -6.21
C PHE A 242 19.53 -12.90 -7.24
N LYS A 243 20.41 -11.96 -6.80
CA LYS A 243 21.07 -10.95 -7.65
C LYS A 243 20.07 -10.14 -8.49
N LYS A 244 18.90 -9.83 -7.90
CA LYS A 244 17.88 -9.02 -8.55
C LYS A 244 18.16 -7.54 -8.33
N LYS A 245 17.93 -6.73 -9.37
CA LYS A 245 18.15 -5.29 -9.29
C LYS A 245 17.11 -4.62 -8.39
N LEU A 246 17.57 -3.95 -7.37
CA LEU A 246 16.77 -3.20 -6.41
C LEU A 246 16.99 -1.70 -6.61
N LYS A 247 15.91 -0.95 -6.79
CA LYS A 247 15.93 0.51 -6.80
C LYS A 247 15.41 1.04 -5.48
N ILE A 248 16.18 1.90 -4.86
CA ILE A 248 15.80 2.59 -3.63
C ILE A 248 15.31 3.99 -4.00
N LEU A 249 14.17 4.37 -3.45
CA LEU A 249 13.57 5.68 -3.60
C LEU A 249 13.27 6.24 -2.21
N TYR A 250 13.43 7.53 -2.06
CA TYR A 250 13.26 8.28 -0.83
C TYR A 250 11.91 8.99 -0.86
N ALA A 251 11.04 8.74 0.11
CA ALA A 251 9.75 9.39 0.26
C ALA A 251 9.78 10.30 1.50
N PRO A 252 10.05 11.58 1.36
CA PRO A 252 10.02 12.52 2.46
C PRO A 252 8.57 12.77 2.89
N ILE A 253 8.32 12.70 4.20
CA ILE A 253 7.01 12.84 4.83
C ILE A 253 7.17 13.70 6.09
N ALA A 254 6.39 14.77 6.18
CA ALA A 254 6.26 15.57 7.39
C ALA A 254 4.99 15.18 8.15
N VAL A 255 5.11 15.01 9.46
CA VAL A 255 3.96 14.94 10.36
C VAL A 255 3.61 16.35 10.79
N VAL A 256 2.37 16.73 10.59
CA VAL A 256 1.89 18.10 10.82
C VAL A 256 0.74 18.10 11.80
N GLU A 257 0.62 19.20 12.57
CA GLU A 257 -0.53 19.56 13.39
C GLU A 257 -1.21 20.83 12.87
N GLY A 258 -2.37 21.19 13.43
CA GLY A 258 -3.15 22.35 13.01
C GLY A 258 -3.90 22.08 11.70
N VAL A 259 -4.21 20.82 11.43
CA VAL A 259 -5.07 20.41 10.30
C VAL A 259 -6.53 20.46 10.77
N PRO A 260 -7.37 21.35 10.21
CA PRO A 260 -8.78 21.38 10.55
C PRO A 260 -9.49 20.06 10.27
N ASP A 261 -10.47 19.68 11.11
CA ASP A 261 -11.17 18.39 10.99
C ASP A 261 -11.93 18.25 9.66
N GLU A 262 -12.40 19.37 9.10
CA GLU A 262 -13.06 19.41 7.79
C GLU A 262 -12.09 19.29 6.60
N THR A 263 -10.78 19.22 6.85
CA THR A 263 -9.78 19.12 5.78
C THR A 263 -9.88 17.77 5.07
N GLU A 264 -10.16 17.81 3.78
CA GLU A 264 -10.17 16.60 2.94
C GLU A 264 -8.74 16.11 2.66
N CYS A 265 -8.56 14.79 2.60
CA CYS A 265 -7.34 14.19 2.05
C CYS A 265 -7.19 14.57 0.58
N PHE A 266 -6.00 15.01 0.17
CA PHE A 266 -5.79 15.40 -1.22
C PHE A 266 -4.41 15.06 -1.76
N VAL A 267 -4.34 14.99 -3.07
CA VAL A 267 -3.11 14.92 -3.86
C VAL A 267 -3.17 16.01 -4.92
N GLU A 268 -2.23 16.93 -4.89
CA GLU A 268 -2.10 17.95 -5.92
C GLU A 268 -0.99 17.55 -6.89
N LEU A 269 -1.31 17.56 -8.17
CA LEU A 269 -0.43 17.14 -9.25
C LEU A 269 -0.17 18.30 -10.21
N ASP A 270 1.09 18.65 -10.38
CA ASP A 270 1.54 19.50 -11.49
C ASP A 270 2.23 18.61 -12.52
N TYR A 271 1.52 18.32 -13.59
CA TYR A 271 1.99 17.41 -14.63
C TYR A 271 3.25 17.91 -15.35
N TYR A 272 3.41 19.22 -15.49
CA TYR A 272 4.55 19.83 -16.21
C TYR A 272 5.83 19.82 -15.39
N THR A 273 5.73 20.23 -14.14
CA THR A 273 6.90 20.26 -13.26
C THR A 273 7.17 18.91 -12.61
N LYS A 274 6.28 17.92 -12.84
CA LYS A 274 6.29 16.63 -12.17
C LYS A 274 6.26 16.75 -10.64
N ASN A 275 5.83 17.90 -10.12
CA ASN A 275 5.67 18.11 -8.68
C ASN A 275 4.35 17.52 -8.21
N CYS A 276 4.40 16.89 -7.07
CA CYS A 276 3.24 16.35 -6.39
C CYS A 276 3.36 16.69 -4.91
N ILE A 277 2.28 17.17 -4.33
CA ILE A 277 2.14 17.25 -2.88
C ILE A 277 0.87 16.52 -2.47
N ASN A 278 0.87 15.94 -1.29
CA ASN A 278 -0.30 15.29 -0.71
C ASN A 278 -0.42 15.59 0.78
N LEU A 279 -1.65 15.58 1.26
CA LEU A 279 -1.99 15.62 2.67
C LEU A 279 -2.99 14.51 2.94
N LEU A 280 -2.66 13.61 3.85
CA LEU A 280 -3.58 12.63 4.38
C LEU A 280 -3.85 12.95 5.85
N THR A 281 -5.10 13.27 6.17
CA THR A 281 -5.52 13.58 7.53
C THR A 281 -5.51 12.32 8.39
N LYS A 282 -5.22 12.48 9.69
CA LYS A 282 -5.11 11.37 10.64
C LYS A 282 -6.06 11.53 11.85
N GLY A 283 -6.96 12.53 11.77
CA GLY A 283 -7.82 12.90 12.90
C GLY A 283 -7.08 13.67 14.00
N GLY A 284 -7.82 14.26 14.92
CA GLY A 284 -7.26 15.00 16.05
C GLY A 284 -6.36 16.16 15.68
N GLY A 285 -6.58 16.78 14.53
CA GLY A 285 -5.80 17.91 14.04
C GLY A 285 -4.45 17.52 13.42
N TYR A 286 -4.16 16.22 13.21
CA TYR A 286 -2.91 15.72 12.64
C TYR A 286 -3.03 15.35 11.16
N GLY A 287 -1.89 15.36 10.47
CA GLY A 287 -1.79 14.91 9.08
C GLY A 287 -0.38 14.48 8.68
N GLN A 288 -0.31 13.75 7.58
CA GLN A 288 0.94 13.41 6.89
C GLN A 288 1.00 14.20 5.59
N ALA A 289 1.96 15.11 5.50
CA ALA A 289 2.26 15.90 4.32
C ALA A 289 3.44 15.30 3.57
N GLY A 290 3.28 15.01 2.29
CA GLY A 290 4.32 14.39 1.47
C GLY A 290 4.17 14.71 -0.02
N GLY A 291 4.74 13.87 -0.85
CA GLY A 291 4.70 14.04 -2.29
C GLY A 291 5.22 12.84 -3.08
N ILE A 292 6.05 13.08 -4.09
CA ILE A 292 6.67 12.01 -4.88
C ILE A 292 7.81 11.34 -4.11
N SER A 293 8.11 10.11 -4.50
CA SER A 293 9.35 9.46 -4.09
C SER A 293 10.50 9.92 -4.99
N ILE A 294 11.64 10.25 -4.39
CA ILE A 294 12.81 10.85 -5.02
C ILE A 294 13.89 9.80 -5.21
N ALA A 295 14.52 9.76 -6.37
CA ALA A 295 15.59 8.80 -6.66
C ALA A 295 16.94 9.22 -6.08
N LYS A 296 17.18 10.52 -5.91
CA LYS A 296 18.44 11.10 -5.46
C LYS A 296 18.33 11.58 -4.02
N LYS A 297 19.14 11.00 -3.13
CA LYS A 297 19.10 11.30 -1.70
C LYS A 297 19.39 12.79 -1.41
N GLU A 298 20.29 13.39 -2.15
CA GLU A 298 20.71 14.78 -2.02
C GLU A 298 19.60 15.82 -2.32
N LEU A 299 18.50 15.39 -2.95
CA LEU A 299 17.35 16.25 -3.25
C LEU A 299 16.22 16.15 -2.21
N VAL A 300 16.36 15.28 -1.21
CA VAL A 300 15.29 15.00 -0.24
C VAL A 300 14.94 16.22 0.58
N ASP A 301 15.92 16.90 1.15
CA ASP A 301 15.71 18.04 2.05
C ASP A 301 15.09 19.22 1.31
N SER A 302 15.62 19.58 0.14
CA SER A 302 15.06 20.66 -0.69
C SER A 302 13.64 20.38 -1.15
N TYR A 303 13.31 19.11 -1.41
CA TYR A 303 11.95 18.73 -1.76
C TYR A 303 11.01 18.76 -0.55
N MET A 304 11.47 18.36 0.63
CA MET A 304 10.69 18.46 1.86
C MET A 304 10.38 19.94 2.19
N GLU A 305 11.36 20.82 2.07
CA GLU A 305 11.15 22.28 2.23
C GLU A 305 10.08 22.80 1.25
N PHE A 306 10.15 22.36 -0.01
CA PHE A 306 9.13 22.68 -1.01
C PHE A 306 7.74 22.20 -0.58
N VAL A 307 7.61 20.94 -0.15
CA VAL A 307 6.32 20.37 0.31
C VAL A 307 5.75 21.17 1.46
N ILE A 308 6.55 21.44 2.50
CA ILE A 308 6.12 22.21 3.69
C ILE A 308 5.70 23.64 3.28
N LYS A 309 6.48 24.30 2.45
CA LYS A 309 6.17 25.66 1.96
C LYS A 309 4.84 25.69 1.22
N GLU A 310 4.58 24.69 0.37
CA GLU A 310 3.33 24.61 -0.38
C GLU A 310 2.12 24.33 0.52
N HIS A 311 2.25 23.52 1.57
CA HIS A 311 1.20 23.30 2.55
C HIS A 311 0.92 24.54 3.39
N LYS A 312 1.95 25.26 3.88
CA LYS A 312 1.81 26.51 4.63
C LYS A 312 1.13 27.63 3.83
N LYS A 313 1.31 27.66 2.50
CA LYS A 313 0.55 28.61 1.63
C LYS A 313 -0.95 28.32 1.60
N ARG A 314 -1.37 27.06 1.78
CA ARG A 314 -2.77 26.66 1.78
C ARG A 314 -3.42 26.77 3.14
N ASN A 315 -2.68 26.40 4.15
CA ASN A 315 -3.08 26.51 5.54
C ASN A 315 -1.89 27.04 6.37
N PRO A 316 -1.85 28.36 6.65
CA PRO A 316 -0.79 28.98 7.46
C PRO A 316 -0.71 28.46 8.90
N SER A 317 -1.78 27.87 9.44
CA SER A 317 -1.81 27.30 10.80
C SER A 317 -1.09 25.98 10.92
N ILE A 318 -0.76 25.30 9.81
CA ILE A 318 -0.05 24.05 9.83
C ILE A 318 1.35 24.22 10.43
N LYS A 319 1.63 23.43 11.47
CA LYS A 319 2.95 23.31 12.08
C LYS A 319 3.53 21.92 11.80
N VAL A 320 4.81 21.85 11.50
CA VAL A 320 5.55 20.58 11.38
C VAL A 320 5.97 20.16 12.77
N ILE A 321 5.55 18.98 13.19
CA ILE A 321 5.97 18.36 14.46
C ILE A 321 7.35 17.73 14.26
N ASP A 322 7.46 16.90 13.21
CA ASP A 322 8.69 16.21 12.85
C ASP A 322 8.61 15.73 11.40
N GLN A 323 9.71 15.23 10.86
CA GLN A 323 9.77 14.70 9.51
C GLN A 323 10.63 13.45 9.44
N TYR A 324 10.32 12.59 8.49
CA TYR A 324 11.07 11.36 8.24
C TYR A 324 11.10 11.01 6.75
N VAL A 325 12.00 10.11 6.40
CA VAL A 325 12.15 9.63 5.03
C VAL A 325 11.85 8.14 4.97
N GLY A 326 10.74 7.79 4.30
CA GLY A 326 10.43 6.41 4.00
C GLY A 326 11.29 5.87 2.85
N LEU A 327 11.90 4.71 3.05
CA LEU A 327 12.64 4.03 1.98
C LEU A 327 11.70 3.11 1.21
N LYS A 328 11.53 3.39 -0.07
CA LYS A 328 10.76 2.57 -0.99
C LYS A 328 11.70 1.73 -1.83
N LYS A 329 11.52 0.42 -1.77
CA LYS A 329 12.37 -0.57 -2.43
C LYS A 329 11.59 -1.24 -3.53
N GLU A 330 11.95 -1.01 -4.78
CA GLU A 330 11.26 -1.54 -5.96
C GLU A 330 12.17 -2.49 -6.74
N MET A 331 11.68 -3.69 -7.04
CA MET A 331 12.36 -4.59 -7.97
C MET A 331 12.15 -4.07 -9.39
N VAL A 332 13.20 -3.77 -10.10
CA VAL A 332 13.15 -3.19 -11.45
C VAL A 332 13.96 -4.02 -12.43
N SER A 333 13.56 -4.03 -13.70
CA SER A 333 14.40 -4.48 -14.82
C SER A 333 15.38 -3.40 -15.25
N ASP A 334 16.36 -3.75 -16.09
CA ASP A 334 17.42 -2.82 -16.50
C ASP A 334 16.92 -1.55 -17.18
N ASN A 335 15.83 -1.65 -17.92
CA ASN A 335 15.24 -0.54 -18.69
C ASN A 335 14.06 0.13 -17.96
N GLN A 336 13.87 -0.13 -16.66
CA GLN A 336 12.71 0.32 -15.90
C GLN A 336 13.12 1.33 -14.83
N GLU A 337 12.53 2.53 -14.88
CA GLU A 337 12.76 3.55 -13.83
C GLU A 337 11.95 3.30 -12.57
N ARG A 338 10.74 2.76 -12.70
CA ARG A 338 9.79 2.51 -11.60
C ARG A 338 9.07 1.20 -11.81
N ASN A 339 8.75 0.52 -10.73
CA ASN A 339 7.91 -0.66 -10.74
C ASN A 339 6.91 -0.64 -9.59
N TYR A 340 5.64 -0.53 -9.95
CA TYR A 340 4.53 -0.46 -8.99
C TYR A 340 3.85 -1.80 -8.76
N LEU A 341 4.28 -2.86 -9.45
CA LEU A 341 3.64 -4.16 -9.44
C LEU A 341 4.17 -5.04 -8.29
N TYR A 342 3.58 -6.21 -8.13
CA TYR A 342 4.20 -7.27 -7.36
C TYR A 342 4.95 -8.24 -8.29
N HIS A 343 5.94 -8.91 -7.72
CA HIS A 343 6.77 -9.90 -8.40
C HIS A 343 6.75 -11.20 -7.61
N ILE A 344 6.31 -12.26 -8.26
CA ILE A 344 6.34 -13.63 -7.76
C ILE A 344 7.26 -14.42 -8.67
N ASN A 345 8.33 -14.98 -8.13
CA ASN A 345 9.29 -15.74 -8.91
C ASN A 345 9.71 -17.02 -8.17
N GLU A 346 9.74 -18.13 -8.86
CA GLU A 346 10.45 -19.33 -8.42
C GLU A 346 11.89 -19.23 -8.92
N HIS A 347 12.85 -19.19 -8.02
CA HIS A 347 14.29 -19.06 -8.32
C HIS A 347 14.96 -20.41 -8.47
N GLU A 348 14.53 -21.34 -7.67
CA GLU A 348 14.86 -22.74 -7.68
C GLU A 348 13.65 -23.51 -7.19
N LYS A 349 13.53 -24.79 -7.50
CA LYS A 349 12.39 -25.62 -7.08
C LYS A 349 12.11 -25.45 -5.57
N ASN A 350 10.92 -24.98 -5.22
CA ASN A 350 10.44 -24.73 -3.86
C ASN A 350 11.08 -23.51 -3.16
N ILE A 351 11.85 -22.68 -3.87
CA ILE A 351 12.39 -21.42 -3.34
C ILE A 351 11.83 -20.27 -4.15
N TRP A 352 10.97 -19.48 -3.48
CA TRP A 352 10.20 -18.41 -4.08
C TRP A 352 10.59 -17.04 -3.57
N SER A 353 10.24 -16.01 -4.29
CA SER A 353 10.19 -14.64 -3.79
C SER A 353 8.86 -13.97 -4.12
N LEU A 354 8.42 -13.09 -3.22
CA LEU A 354 7.25 -12.24 -3.41
C LEU A 354 7.56 -10.83 -2.92
N VAL A 355 7.65 -9.87 -3.84
CA VAL A 355 7.97 -8.46 -3.53
C VAL A 355 6.90 -7.54 -4.08
N LEU A 356 6.49 -6.55 -3.28
CA LEU A 356 5.44 -5.59 -3.60
C LEU A 356 6.00 -4.23 -3.99
N GLY A 357 5.42 -3.63 -5.04
CA GLY A 357 5.63 -2.21 -5.36
C GLY A 357 4.70 -1.25 -4.61
N LYS A 358 3.57 -1.75 -4.07
CA LYS A 358 2.54 -0.97 -3.36
C LYS A 358 1.90 -1.79 -2.24
N PHE A 359 1.55 -1.14 -1.12
CA PHE A 359 0.86 -1.78 0.00
C PHE A 359 -0.45 -2.47 -0.42
N THR A 360 -1.29 -1.79 -1.18
CA THR A 360 -2.59 -2.32 -1.68
C THR A 360 -2.44 -3.66 -2.41
N LEU A 361 -1.32 -3.89 -3.07
CA LEU A 361 -1.10 -5.13 -3.82
C LEU A 361 -0.90 -6.36 -2.94
N ALA A 362 -0.76 -6.19 -1.62
CA ALA A 362 -0.70 -7.32 -0.69
C ALA A 362 -1.97 -8.15 -0.75
N PHE A 363 -3.12 -7.52 -0.96
CA PHE A 363 -4.42 -8.22 -1.04
C PHE A 363 -4.55 -9.16 -2.25
N SER A 364 -3.80 -8.90 -3.31
CA SER A 364 -3.81 -9.74 -4.52
C SER A 364 -2.60 -10.66 -4.60
N SER A 365 -1.44 -10.19 -4.14
CA SER A 365 -0.19 -10.94 -4.30
C SER A 365 -0.16 -12.26 -3.53
N ALA A 366 -0.73 -12.31 -2.33
CA ALA A 366 -0.76 -13.54 -1.54
C ALA A 366 -1.72 -14.60 -2.14
N PRO A 367 -2.99 -14.26 -2.51
CA PRO A 367 -3.83 -15.18 -3.26
C PRO A 367 -3.22 -15.62 -4.60
N GLU A 368 -2.56 -14.70 -5.33
CA GLU A 368 -1.92 -15.03 -6.60
C GLU A 368 -0.71 -15.93 -6.41
N PHE A 369 0.10 -15.70 -5.38
CA PHE A 369 1.18 -16.61 -5.01
C PHE A 369 0.65 -18.04 -4.79
N TYR A 370 -0.43 -18.17 -4.03
CA TYR A 370 -1.06 -19.46 -3.79
C TYR A 370 -1.55 -20.10 -5.11
N ARG A 371 -2.21 -19.30 -5.99
CA ARG A 371 -2.63 -19.75 -7.33
C ARG A 371 -1.46 -20.24 -8.19
N GLN A 372 -0.33 -19.55 -8.14
CA GLN A 372 0.85 -19.95 -8.92
C GLN A 372 1.49 -21.24 -8.41
N VAL A 373 1.54 -21.44 -7.10
CA VAL A 373 2.12 -22.65 -6.50
C VAL A 373 1.18 -23.85 -6.67
N TYR A 374 -0.10 -23.71 -6.29
CA TYR A 374 -1.03 -24.83 -6.16
C TYR A 374 -2.00 -25.00 -7.32
N LYS A 375 -1.99 -24.09 -8.30
CA LYS A 375 -2.90 -24.08 -9.48
C LYS A 375 -4.38 -24.07 -9.12
N LYS A 376 -4.74 -23.56 -7.94
CA LYS A 376 -6.11 -23.41 -7.45
C LYS A 376 -6.26 -22.12 -6.62
N ASN A 377 -7.48 -21.61 -6.48
CA ASN A 377 -7.74 -20.48 -5.59
C ASN A 377 -7.58 -20.91 -4.11
N PRO A 378 -7.09 -20.01 -3.24
CA PRO A 378 -7.18 -20.23 -1.80
C PRO A 378 -8.66 -20.19 -1.36
N SER A 379 -8.95 -20.74 -0.17
CA SER A 379 -10.27 -20.64 0.45
C SER A 379 -10.65 -19.18 0.68
N ILE A 380 -11.90 -18.88 0.44
CA ILE A 380 -12.51 -17.58 0.81
C ILE A 380 -13.04 -17.60 2.26
N PHE A 381 -13.19 -18.79 2.84
CA PHE A 381 -13.72 -18.94 4.18
C PHE A 381 -12.61 -18.74 5.22
N LEU A 382 -12.93 -17.99 6.25
CA LEU A 382 -12.13 -17.90 7.46
C LEU A 382 -12.72 -18.89 8.47
N ASP A 383 -11.87 -19.74 9.04
CA ASP A 383 -12.28 -20.48 10.22
C ASP A 383 -12.50 -19.49 11.36
N LYS A 384 -13.53 -19.71 12.18
CA LYS A 384 -13.79 -18.84 13.33
C LYS A 384 -12.56 -18.81 14.23
N THR A 385 -11.97 -17.64 14.34
CA THR A 385 -10.87 -17.43 15.28
C THR A 385 -11.39 -17.61 16.70
N ASN A 386 -10.68 -18.35 17.51
CA ASN A 386 -10.83 -18.19 18.96
C ASN A 386 -10.45 -16.73 19.27
N ASP A 387 -11.27 -16.02 20.03
CA ASP A 387 -11.07 -14.60 20.42
C ASP A 387 -9.82 -14.40 21.35
N SER A 388 -8.82 -15.24 21.24
CA SER A 388 -7.56 -15.07 21.97
C SER A 388 -6.75 -13.94 21.33
N GLU A 389 -6.68 -12.84 22.03
CA GLU A 389 -5.76 -11.76 21.69
C GLU A 389 -4.32 -12.27 21.84
N HIS A 390 -3.62 -12.39 20.71
CA HIS A 390 -2.22 -12.81 20.71
C HIS A 390 -1.31 -11.59 20.96
N ASP A 391 -0.24 -11.78 21.74
CA ASP A 391 0.83 -10.76 21.83
C ASP A 391 1.56 -10.67 20.50
N LEU A 392 1.05 -9.78 19.65
CA LEU A 392 1.59 -9.49 18.32
C LEU A 392 2.51 -8.27 18.43
N ARG A 393 3.81 -8.48 18.41
CA ARG A 393 4.77 -7.38 18.36
C ARG A 393 4.74 -6.68 17.01
N ILE A 394 3.77 -5.79 16.82
CA ILE A 394 3.60 -4.97 15.61
C ILE A 394 4.14 -3.57 15.90
N SER A 395 5.05 -3.07 15.06
CA SER A 395 5.56 -1.70 15.18
C SER A 395 4.44 -0.68 15.00
N LYS A 396 4.43 0.40 15.77
CA LYS A 396 3.61 1.59 15.47
C LYS A 396 4.04 2.17 14.12
N THR A 397 3.17 2.91 13.46
CA THR A 397 3.57 3.69 12.27
C THR A 397 4.50 4.83 12.65
N SER A 398 5.35 5.28 11.73
CA SER A 398 6.30 6.38 12.03
C SER A 398 5.58 7.65 12.48
N TRP A 399 4.42 7.98 11.91
CA TRP A 399 3.66 9.14 12.34
C TRP A 399 3.08 8.99 13.76
N GLN A 400 2.62 7.80 14.13
CA GLN A 400 2.13 7.52 15.50
C GLN A 400 3.25 7.63 16.53
N GLU A 401 4.45 7.16 16.19
CA GLU A 401 5.62 7.30 17.08
C GLU A 401 5.98 8.78 17.31
N ILE A 402 5.91 9.60 16.25
CA ILE A 402 6.19 11.03 16.33
C ILE A 402 5.16 11.75 17.20
N VAL A 403 3.87 11.54 16.94
CA VAL A 403 2.78 12.16 17.71
C VAL A 403 2.86 11.75 19.18
N ASN A 404 3.10 10.47 19.48
CA ASN A 404 3.20 10.01 20.86
C ASN A 404 4.40 10.62 21.61
N LYS A 405 5.54 10.81 20.94
CA LYS A 405 6.70 11.50 21.53
C LYS A 405 6.40 12.97 21.81
N GLY A 406 5.71 13.66 20.89
CA GLY A 406 5.29 15.05 21.09
C GLY A 406 4.31 15.23 22.24
N ALA A 407 3.38 14.29 22.42
CA ALA A 407 2.44 14.31 23.55
C ALA A 407 3.10 14.09 24.91
N ILE A 408 4.20 13.34 24.99
CA ILE A 408 4.97 13.11 26.22
C ILE A 408 5.75 14.37 26.60
N ASN A 409 6.36 15.03 25.62
CA ASN A 409 7.21 16.22 25.86
C ASN A 409 6.40 17.52 26.04
N GLY A 410 5.11 17.53 25.77
CA GLY A 410 4.22 18.69 25.93
C GLY A 410 3.50 18.76 27.30
N ASN A 411 3.72 17.79 28.19
CA ASN A 411 3.13 17.75 29.53
C ASN A 411 4.14 18.10 30.65
N ASP A 412 5.32 18.63 30.28
CA ASP A 412 6.32 19.15 31.27
C ASP A 412 6.24 20.68 31.39
#